data_e1364d4bf805416b7a95b18900c00beb
#
_entry.id   e1364d4bf805416b7a95b18900c00beb
#
_cell.length_a   1.000
_cell.length_b   1.000
_cell.length_c   1.000
_cell.angle_alpha   90.00
_cell.angle_beta   90.00
_cell.angle_gamma   90.00
#
_symmetry.space_group_name_H-M   'P 1'
#
loop_
_entity.id
_entity.type
_entity.pdbx_description
1 polymer ?
#
loop_
_entity_poly.entity_id
_entity_poly.type
_entity_poly.pdbx_seq_one_letter_code
_entity_poly.pdbx_strand_id
1 'polypeptide(L)'
;MKKLKQKYKNVVKKIFDTFYGPIKDSVKKSKDIKIYKIKIEKKNYNIFEVKNCRIYTDTIHDTAFIWKNRIVEGPSFQLRNYINSSVKENVVFKKNTTRFLKKFNGNILSLLTGGGGNSNYFHWMFDVLPRIKIVQKKINLNTINFFLVPNLDFDFQKTTLKLLGIYKKSISSKKYRHILSDKAIGTSHPWQMTKSAEFDIEHLPKWISYWIRSKFIKLKSKKNFIRIFILIVQIQNQTCQIKEK
;
A
#
# COMPACT_ATOMS: atom_id res chain seq x y z
N MET A 1 -8.98 -12.32 31.96
CA MET A 1 -9.18 -12.17 30.50
C MET A 1 -7.92 -11.83 29.69
N LYS A 2 -7.09 -10.83 30.03
CA LYS A 2 -5.89 -10.46 29.26
C LYS A 2 -4.88 -11.62 29.11
N LYS A 3 -4.57 -12.36 30.19
CA LYS A 3 -3.62 -13.51 30.17
C LYS A 3 -4.09 -14.64 29.25
N LEU A 4 -5.39 -14.99 29.27
CA LEU A 4 -5.97 -16.04 28.41
C LEU A 4 -5.86 -15.65 26.92
N LYS A 5 -6.19 -14.40 26.58
CA LYS A 5 -6.08 -13.86 25.23
C LYS A 5 -4.64 -13.89 24.71
N GLN A 6 -3.67 -13.61 25.57
CA GLN A 6 -2.24 -13.69 25.20
C GLN A 6 -1.79 -15.13 24.98
N LYS A 7 -2.22 -16.07 25.85
CA LYS A 7 -1.93 -17.51 25.70
C LYS A 7 -2.48 -18.05 24.37
N TYR A 8 -3.72 -17.70 24.02
CA TYR A 8 -4.34 -18.05 22.73
C TYR A 8 -3.51 -17.51 21.54
N LYS A 9 -3.11 -16.23 21.57
CA LYS A 9 -2.28 -15.63 20.50
C LYS A 9 -0.96 -16.36 20.32
N ASN A 10 -0.32 -16.77 21.42
CA ASN A 10 0.95 -17.48 21.37
C ASN A 10 0.79 -18.89 20.76
N VAL A 11 -0.31 -19.58 21.07
CA VAL A 11 -0.61 -20.89 20.46
C VAL A 11 -0.84 -20.75 18.97
N VAL A 12 -1.68 -19.81 18.55
CA VAL A 12 -1.94 -19.53 17.13
C VAL A 12 -0.64 -19.17 16.42
N LYS A 13 0.21 -18.33 17.02
CA LYS A 13 1.50 -17.99 16.44
C LYS A 13 2.36 -19.24 16.23
N LYS A 14 2.50 -20.12 17.22
CA LYS A 14 3.29 -21.37 17.10
C LYS A 14 2.80 -22.26 15.96
N ILE A 15 1.48 -22.43 15.84
CA ILE A 15 0.88 -23.22 14.76
C ILE A 15 1.30 -22.67 13.38
N PHE A 16 1.13 -21.37 13.17
CA PHE A 16 1.48 -20.73 11.89
C PHE A 16 2.99 -20.68 11.65
N ASP A 17 3.82 -20.60 12.70
CA ASP A 17 5.28 -20.70 12.60
C ASP A 17 5.71 -22.09 12.11
N THR A 18 4.99 -23.14 12.48
CA THR A 18 5.24 -24.49 11.96
C THR A 18 4.97 -24.58 10.45
N PHE A 19 3.88 -23.95 9.97
CA PHE A 19 3.52 -23.97 8.54
C PHE A 19 4.42 -23.08 7.67
N TYR A 20 4.77 -21.87 8.13
CA TYR A 20 5.38 -20.86 7.27
C TYR A 20 6.77 -20.43 7.71
N GLY A 21 7.22 -20.89 8.86
CA GLY A 21 8.45 -20.47 9.51
C GLY A 21 8.32 -19.10 10.20
N PRO A 22 9.10 -18.89 11.28
CA PRO A 22 9.13 -17.61 11.99
C PRO A 22 9.82 -16.53 11.14
N ILE A 23 9.35 -15.30 11.29
CA ILE A 23 10.00 -14.12 10.71
C ILE A 23 10.98 -13.57 11.74
N LYS A 24 12.29 -13.64 11.47
CA LYS A 24 13.33 -13.29 12.44
C LYS A 24 14.16 -12.06 12.06
N ASP A 25 14.19 -11.71 10.77
CA ASP A 25 15.14 -10.75 10.25
C ASP A 25 14.58 -9.96 9.06
N SER A 26 15.31 -8.94 8.61
CA SER A 26 15.04 -8.19 7.40
C SER A 26 16.13 -8.37 6.34
N VAL A 27 15.84 -8.00 5.11
CA VAL A 27 16.75 -8.05 3.99
C VAL A 27 16.59 -6.83 3.09
N LYS A 28 17.71 -6.21 2.73
CA LYS A 28 17.75 -5.05 1.81
C LYS A 28 18.03 -5.47 0.37
N LYS A 29 18.94 -6.41 0.16
CA LYS A 29 19.43 -6.83 -1.16
C LYS A 29 19.53 -8.34 -1.25
N SER A 30 19.20 -8.89 -2.42
CA SER A 30 19.38 -10.30 -2.79
C SER A 30 19.31 -10.41 -4.32
N LYS A 31 19.78 -11.50 -4.90
CA LYS A 31 19.62 -11.80 -6.34
C LYS A 31 18.16 -11.85 -6.81
N ASP A 32 17.24 -12.13 -5.90
CA ASP A 32 15.79 -12.20 -6.17
C ASP A 32 15.07 -10.89 -5.87
N ILE A 33 15.78 -9.87 -5.40
CA ILE A 33 15.24 -8.54 -5.09
C ILE A 33 15.87 -7.53 -6.03
N LYS A 34 15.09 -7.04 -7.00
CA LYS A 34 15.50 -5.94 -7.89
C LYS A 34 14.92 -4.63 -7.40
N ILE A 35 15.75 -3.59 -7.40
CA ILE A 35 15.36 -2.24 -6.99
C ILE A 35 15.65 -1.30 -8.15
N TYR A 36 14.59 -0.66 -8.66
CA TYR A 36 14.72 0.36 -9.69
C TYR A 36 14.56 1.75 -9.04
N LYS A 37 15.56 2.58 -9.17
CA LYS A 37 15.51 3.99 -8.80
C LYS A 37 14.91 4.77 -9.95
N ILE A 38 13.86 5.52 -9.72
CA ILE A 38 13.23 6.38 -10.71
C ILE A 38 13.06 7.79 -10.15
N LYS A 39 12.95 8.76 -11.05
CA LYS A 39 12.70 10.15 -10.71
C LYS A 39 11.38 10.59 -11.32
N ILE A 40 10.52 11.23 -10.52
CA ILE A 40 9.34 11.93 -11.00
C ILE A 40 9.42 13.36 -10.48
N GLU A 41 9.51 14.33 -11.39
CA GLU A 41 9.87 15.71 -11.08
C GLU A 41 11.19 15.75 -10.30
N LYS A 42 11.21 16.38 -9.13
CA LYS A 42 12.39 16.51 -8.27
C LYS A 42 12.54 15.38 -7.25
N LYS A 43 11.59 14.43 -7.16
CA LYS A 43 11.58 13.37 -6.14
C LYS A 43 12.03 12.03 -6.68
N ASN A 44 12.81 11.30 -5.87
CA ASN A 44 13.25 9.94 -6.16
C ASN A 44 12.29 8.91 -5.55
N TYR A 45 12.04 7.85 -6.30
CA TYR A 45 11.20 6.73 -5.88
C TYR A 45 11.92 5.42 -6.17
N ASN A 46 11.61 4.40 -5.39
CA ASN A 46 12.06 3.05 -5.63
C ASN A 46 10.88 2.18 -6.05
N ILE A 47 11.12 1.30 -7.02
CA ILE A 47 10.24 0.19 -7.36
C ILE A 47 10.98 -1.08 -6.98
N PHE A 48 10.31 -1.97 -6.28
CA PHE A 48 10.86 -3.23 -5.80
C PHE A 48 10.17 -4.37 -6.54
N GLU A 49 10.96 -5.25 -7.16
CA GLU A 49 10.48 -6.55 -7.66
C GLU A 49 11.11 -7.64 -6.81
N VAL A 50 10.29 -8.50 -6.21
CA VAL A 50 10.75 -9.59 -5.35
C VAL A 50 10.19 -10.90 -5.87
N LYS A 51 11.06 -11.84 -6.28
CA LYS A 51 10.67 -13.16 -6.76
C LYS A 51 10.25 -14.07 -5.61
N ASN A 52 9.24 -14.93 -5.85
CA ASN A 52 8.74 -15.90 -4.89
C ASN A 52 8.46 -15.26 -3.53
N CYS A 53 7.68 -14.18 -3.56
CA CYS A 53 7.46 -13.31 -2.42
C CYS A 53 6.08 -13.52 -1.80
N ARG A 54 6.04 -13.60 -0.48
CA ARG A 54 4.79 -13.49 0.27
C ARG A 54 4.51 -12.02 0.56
N ILE A 55 3.26 -11.61 0.44
CA ILE A 55 2.79 -10.30 0.94
C ILE A 55 1.82 -10.59 2.07
N TYR A 56 2.05 -9.97 3.20
CA TYR A 56 1.23 -10.12 4.40
C TYR A 56 0.71 -8.78 4.89
N THR A 57 -0.55 -8.75 5.27
CA THR A 57 -1.16 -7.63 6.00
C THR A 57 -2.13 -8.16 7.02
N ASP A 58 -1.99 -7.73 8.28
CA ASP A 58 -2.94 -8.07 9.34
C ASP A 58 -4.00 -6.97 9.49
N THR A 59 -3.57 -5.73 9.35
CA THR A 59 -4.40 -4.53 9.41
C THR A 59 -4.00 -3.56 8.30
N ILE A 60 -4.73 -2.46 8.19
CA ILE A 60 -4.37 -1.40 7.24
C ILE A 60 -2.98 -0.80 7.49
N HIS A 61 -2.48 -0.92 8.72
CA HIS A 61 -1.19 -0.35 9.13
C HIS A 61 -0.02 -1.33 8.97
N ASP A 62 -0.30 -2.60 8.74
CA ASP A 62 0.71 -3.65 8.72
C ASP A 62 0.80 -4.23 7.32
N THR A 63 1.87 -3.95 6.61
CA THR A 63 2.19 -4.62 5.35
C THR A 63 3.64 -5.07 5.35
N ALA A 64 3.88 -6.28 4.88
CA ALA A 64 5.21 -6.85 4.77
C ALA A 64 5.36 -7.63 3.47
N PHE A 65 6.44 -7.37 2.75
CA PHE A 65 6.97 -8.24 1.72
C PHE A 65 7.92 -9.22 2.39
N ILE A 66 7.68 -10.51 2.25
CA ILE A 66 8.42 -11.55 2.94
C ILE A 66 9.08 -12.46 1.92
N TRP A 67 10.41 -12.50 1.95
CA TRP A 67 11.23 -13.34 1.10
C TRP A 67 12.08 -14.27 1.98
N LYS A 68 11.94 -15.58 1.81
CA LYS A 68 12.65 -16.59 2.62
C LYS A 68 12.58 -16.30 4.13
N ASN A 69 11.38 -16.02 4.63
CA ASN A 69 11.09 -15.68 6.02
C ASN A 69 11.82 -14.44 6.57
N ARG A 70 12.24 -13.53 5.67
CA ARG A 70 12.84 -12.24 6.02
C ARG A 70 11.96 -11.11 5.45
N ILE A 71 11.79 -10.03 6.21
CA ILE A 71 11.05 -8.86 5.74
C ILE A 71 11.92 -8.07 4.75
N VAL A 72 11.42 -7.82 3.55
CA VAL A 72 12.10 -7.01 2.55
C VAL A 72 11.94 -5.53 2.93
N GLU A 73 13.07 -4.86 3.17
CA GLU A 73 13.09 -3.44 3.49
C GLU A 73 12.68 -2.59 2.28
N GLY A 74 12.02 -1.48 2.55
CA GLY A 74 11.53 -0.55 1.55
C GLY A 74 10.04 -0.74 1.21
N PRO A 75 9.59 -1.85 0.61
CA PRO A 75 8.17 -2.05 0.32
C PRO A 75 7.36 -2.46 1.56
N SER A 76 8.03 -2.89 2.65
CA SER A 76 7.40 -3.28 3.92
C SER A 76 7.22 -2.08 4.83
N PHE A 77 6.51 -1.09 4.33
CA PHE A 77 6.28 0.16 5.04
C PHE A 77 5.14 0.04 6.04
N GLN A 78 5.28 0.70 7.20
CA GLN A 78 4.22 0.92 8.17
C GLN A 78 4.07 2.41 8.44
N LEU A 79 2.83 2.87 8.34
CA LEU A 79 2.48 4.22 8.75
C LEU A 79 1.98 4.19 10.20
N ARG A 80 2.87 4.41 11.14
CA ARG A 80 2.52 4.60 12.55
C ARG A 80 3.13 5.90 13.04
N ASN A 81 2.31 6.77 13.63
CA ASN A 81 2.73 8.01 14.29
C ASN A 81 3.53 8.96 13.39
N TYR A 82 3.29 8.99 12.07
CA TYR A 82 3.96 9.90 11.13
C TYR A 82 5.49 9.89 11.19
N ILE A 83 6.09 8.90 11.82
CA ILE A 83 7.54 8.75 11.90
C ILE A 83 7.94 7.70 10.88
N ASN A 84 9.08 7.89 10.21
CA ASN A 84 9.75 6.86 9.43
C ASN A 84 10.07 5.68 10.36
N SER A 85 9.12 4.77 10.52
CA SER A 85 9.33 3.60 11.35
C SER A 85 10.35 2.70 10.66
N SER A 86 11.37 2.29 11.40
CA SER A 86 12.30 1.27 10.92
C SER A 86 11.52 0.01 10.56
N VAL A 87 11.97 -0.70 9.52
CA VAL A 87 11.41 -2.02 9.19
C VAL A 87 11.42 -2.97 10.40
N LYS A 88 12.34 -2.78 11.33
CA LYS A 88 12.45 -3.56 12.58
C LYS A 88 11.23 -3.40 13.50
N GLU A 89 10.49 -2.32 13.36
CA GLU A 89 9.26 -2.08 14.11
C GLU A 89 8.04 -2.75 13.47
N ASN A 90 8.22 -3.38 12.30
CA ASN A 90 7.12 -4.05 11.62
C ASN A 90 6.49 -5.09 12.54
N VAL A 91 5.19 -4.97 12.74
CA VAL A 91 4.43 -5.80 13.67
C VAL A 91 4.49 -7.29 13.32
N VAL A 92 4.83 -7.63 12.09
CA VAL A 92 5.02 -9.02 11.64
C VAL A 92 6.16 -9.69 12.40
N PHE A 93 7.19 -8.97 12.86
CA PHE A 93 8.22 -9.54 13.74
C PHE A 93 7.65 -10.03 15.08
N LYS A 94 6.64 -9.33 15.62
CA LYS A 94 6.00 -9.72 16.89
C LYS A 94 4.93 -10.79 16.71
N LYS A 95 4.12 -10.69 15.64
CA LYS A 95 2.93 -11.52 15.45
C LYS A 95 3.16 -12.69 14.50
N ASN A 96 4.20 -12.65 13.67
CA ASN A 96 4.40 -13.50 12.49
C ASN A 96 3.19 -13.49 11.53
N THR A 97 3.14 -14.44 10.60
CA THR A 97 2.09 -14.53 9.58
C THR A 97 0.97 -15.47 10.03
N THR A 98 0.03 -14.98 10.83
CA THR A 98 -1.06 -15.76 11.44
C THR A 98 -2.32 -15.83 10.55
N ARG A 99 -2.14 -15.93 9.24
CA ARG A 99 -3.23 -16.09 8.27
C ARG A 99 -2.87 -17.16 7.25
N PHE A 100 -3.88 -17.90 6.77
CA PHE A 100 -3.67 -18.88 5.72
C PHE A 100 -3.16 -18.25 4.44
N LEU A 101 -2.19 -18.91 3.83
CA LEU A 101 -1.56 -18.47 2.60
C LEU A 101 -2.42 -18.82 1.39
N LYS A 102 -2.66 -17.82 0.52
CA LYS A 102 -3.24 -18.04 -0.80
C LYS A 102 -2.18 -17.81 -1.87
N LYS A 103 -1.96 -18.79 -2.73
CA LYS A 103 -1.08 -18.65 -3.88
C LYS A 103 -1.82 -18.00 -5.05
N PHE A 104 -1.16 -17.07 -5.70
CA PHE A 104 -1.54 -16.44 -6.95
C PHE A 104 -0.39 -16.59 -7.95
N ASN A 105 -0.64 -17.22 -9.08
CA ASN A 105 0.37 -17.36 -10.12
C ASN A 105 0.52 -16.05 -10.90
N GLY A 106 1.75 -15.61 -11.10
CA GLY A 106 2.11 -14.41 -11.84
C GLY A 106 2.53 -13.22 -10.97
N ASN A 107 2.51 -12.04 -11.59
CA ASN A 107 3.01 -10.81 -11.01
C ASN A 107 1.90 -10.08 -10.23
N ILE A 108 2.18 -9.70 -9.00
CA ILE A 108 1.27 -8.91 -8.16
C ILE A 108 1.88 -7.54 -7.89
N LEU A 109 1.15 -6.47 -8.23
CA LEU A 109 1.47 -5.13 -7.77
C LEU A 109 0.71 -4.86 -6.47
N SER A 110 1.45 -4.65 -5.38
CA SER A 110 0.87 -4.23 -4.11
C SER A 110 0.67 -2.71 -4.09
N LEU A 111 -0.57 -2.30 -3.90
CA LEU A 111 -0.97 -0.92 -3.66
C LEU A 111 -1.23 -0.66 -2.17
N LEU A 112 -0.83 -1.58 -1.29
CA LEU A 112 -0.95 -1.42 0.15
C LEU A 112 0.00 -0.32 0.64
N THR A 113 -0.48 0.50 1.56
CA THR A 113 0.22 1.72 1.98
C THR A 113 0.89 1.60 3.34
N GLY A 114 0.55 0.56 4.10
CA GLY A 114 0.98 0.46 5.51
C GLY A 114 0.22 1.41 6.45
N GLY A 115 -0.81 2.09 5.95
CA GLY A 115 -1.71 2.99 6.66
C GLY A 115 -2.77 3.51 5.70
N GLY A 116 -3.94 3.89 6.14
CA GLY A 116 -4.98 4.51 5.33
C GLY A 116 -5.44 3.74 4.08
N GLY A 117 -6.27 4.37 3.28
CA GLY A 117 -6.70 3.85 1.98
C GLY A 117 -7.83 2.81 2.00
N ASN A 118 -8.23 2.27 3.16
CA ASN A 118 -9.33 1.31 3.24
C ASN A 118 -10.70 2.00 3.07
N SER A 119 -10.98 2.99 3.90
CA SER A 119 -12.22 3.77 3.89
C SER A 119 -11.98 5.26 3.69
N ASN A 120 -10.76 5.71 3.82
CA ASN A 120 -10.39 7.10 3.68
C ASN A 120 -10.11 7.43 2.21
N TYR A 121 -10.96 8.31 1.65
CA TYR A 121 -10.88 8.73 0.25
C TYR A 121 -9.57 9.46 -0.08
N PHE A 122 -9.06 10.31 0.82
CA PHE A 122 -7.80 11.03 0.62
C PHE A 122 -6.64 10.04 0.46
N HIS A 123 -6.48 9.12 1.39
CA HIS A 123 -5.41 8.11 1.32
C HIS A 123 -5.55 7.20 0.09
N TRP A 124 -6.80 6.89 -0.31
CA TRP A 124 -7.02 6.15 -1.54
C TRP A 124 -6.47 6.89 -2.76
N MET A 125 -6.80 8.16 -2.89
CA MET A 125 -6.40 8.98 -4.03
C MET A 125 -4.91 9.33 -4.01
N PHE A 126 -4.32 9.62 -2.85
CA PHE A 126 -2.97 10.17 -2.74
C PHE A 126 -1.90 9.14 -2.34
N ASP A 127 -2.27 8.03 -1.68
CA ASP A 127 -1.30 7.01 -1.25
C ASP A 127 -1.41 5.71 -2.07
N VAL A 128 -2.64 5.28 -2.39
CA VAL A 128 -2.89 3.99 -3.07
C VAL A 128 -2.68 4.14 -4.57
N LEU A 129 -3.49 4.96 -5.24
CA LEU A 129 -3.51 5.05 -6.69
C LEU A 129 -2.21 5.59 -7.32
N PRO A 130 -1.49 6.57 -6.75
CA PRO A 130 -0.27 7.11 -7.34
C PRO A 130 0.87 6.09 -7.49
N ARG A 131 0.84 5.00 -6.73
CA ARG A 131 1.80 3.89 -6.88
C ARG A 131 1.77 3.28 -8.28
N ILE A 132 0.60 3.28 -8.93
CA ILE A 132 0.45 2.85 -10.33
C ILE A 132 1.31 3.72 -11.25
N LYS A 133 1.28 5.06 -11.08
CA LYS A 133 2.10 5.98 -11.88
C LYS A 133 3.59 5.79 -11.63
N ILE A 134 3.98 5.52 -10.38
CA ILE A 134 5.37 5.22 -10.04
C ILE A 134 5.83 3.97 -10.81
N VAL A 135 5.06 2.88 -10.73
CA VAL A 135 5.39 1.61 -11.40
C VAL A 135 5.44 1.75 -12.92
N GLN A 136 4.51 2.50 -13.52
CA GLN A 136 4.47 2.75 -14.98
C GLN A 136 5.74 3.39 -15.55
N LYS A 137 6.57 4.03 -14.71
CA LYS A 137 7.84 4.60 -15.16
C LYS A 137 8.88 3.54 -15.57
N LYS A 138 8.71 2.30 -15.13
CA LYS A 138 9.68 1.22 -15.38
C LYS A 138 9.06 -0.09 -15.82
N ILE A 139 7.83 -0.39 -15.40
CA ILE A 139 7.18 -1.67 -15.60
C ILE A 139 5.89 -1.46 -16.41
N ASN A 140 5.72 -2.26 -17.45
CA ASN A 140 4.48 -2.26 -18.22
C ASN A 140 3.35 -2.90 -17.37
N LEU A 141 2.27 -2.17 -17.15
CA LEU A 141 1.13 -2.65 -16.36
C LEU A 141 0.44 -3.87 -16.97
N ASN A 142 0.57 -4.10 -18.27
CA ASN A 142 0.00 -5.29 -18.92
C ASN A 142 0.63 -6.59 -18.40
N THR A 143 1.87 -6.53 -17.91
CA THR A 143 2.57 -7.67 -17.31
C THR A 143 2.11 -7.95 -15.87
N ILE A 144 1.27 -7.12 -15.29
CA ILE A 144 0.70 -7.31 -13.95
C ILE A 144 -0.55 -8.18 -14.07
N ASN A 145 -0.54 -9.30 -13.36
CA ASN A 145 -1.66 -10.23 -13.30
C ASN A 145 -2.71 -9.78 -12.28
N PHE A 146 -2.26 -9.26 -11.13
CA PHE A 146 -3.15 -8.83 -10.05
C PHE A 146 -2.67 -7.53 -9.40
N PHE A 147 -3.64 -6.72 -8.97
CA PHE A 147 -3.43 -5.50 -8.19
C PHE A 147 -3.97 -5.73 -6.78
N LEU A 148 -3.09 -5.84 -5.79
CA LEU A 148 -3.49 -6.01 -4.39
C LEU A 148 -3.82 -4.65 -3.80
N VAL A 149 -5.09 -4.42 -3.50
CA VAL A 149 -5.61 -3.17 -2.94
C VAL A 149 -6.05 -3.36 -1.48
N PRO A 150 -6.15 -2.28 -0.67
CA PRO A 150 -6.60 -2.38 0.72
C PRO A 150 -7.95 -3.09 0.87
N ASN A 151 -8.99 -2.59 0.20
CA ASN A 151 -10.29 -3.24 0.09
C ASN A 151 -11.04 -2.80 -1.18
N LEU A 152 -12.24 -3.31 -1.39
CA LEU A 152 -13.12 -3.02 -2.53
C LEU A 152 -14.56 -2.78 -2.05
N ASP A 153 -14.73 -2.25 -0.85
CA ASP A 153 -16.05 -2.09 -0.23
C ASP A 153 -16.78 -0.86 -0.77
N PHE A 154 -16.05 0.22 -1.07
CA PHE A 154 -16.62 1.52 -1.45
C PHE A 154 -16.68 1.72 -2.96
N ASP A 155 -17.69 2.47 -3.41
CA ASP A 155 -17.91 2.73 -4.84
C ASP A 155 -16.79 3.58 -5.46
N PHE A 156 -16.19 4.51 -4.73
CA PHE A 156 -15.07 5.28 -5.24
C PHE A 156 -13.86 4.39 -5.56
N GLN A 157 -13.63 3.32 -4.79
CA GLN A 157 -12.56 2.35 -5.04
C GLN A 157 -12.82 1.58 -6.34
N LYS A 158 -14.02 1.03 -6.48
CA LYS A 158 -14.44 0.27 -7.66
C LYS A 158 -14.43 1.15 -8.92
N THR A 159 -14.97 2.36 -8.81
CA THR A 159 -15.07 3.29 -9.94
C THR A 159 -13.70 3.73 -10.43
N THR A 160 -12.81 4.14 -9.54
CA THR A 160 -11.46 4.57 -9.93
C THR A 160 -10.65 3.44 -10.55
N LEU A 161 -10.75 2.20 -10.05
CA LEU A 161 -10.09 1.03 -10.64
C LEU A 161 -10.68 0.65 -12.00
N LYS A 162 -12.01 0.80 -12.20
CA LYS A 162 -12.65 0.62 -13.51
C LYS A 162 -12.12 1.64 -14.52
N LEU A 163 -12.04 2.91 -14.13
CA LEU A 163 -11.51 3.99 -14.97
C LEU A 163 -10.04 3.79 -15.35
N LEU A 164 -9.27 3.18 -14.47
CA LEU A 164 -7.89 2.79 -14.75
C LEU A 164 -7.74 1.48 -15.53
N GLY A 165 -8.85 0.78 -15.83
CA GLY A 165 -8.86 -0.49 -16.57
C GLY A 165 -8.34 -1.69 -15.79
N ILE A 166 -8.17 -1.59 -14.46
CA ILE A 166 -7.55 -2.63 -13.64
C ILE A 166 -8.50 -3.32 -12.66
N TYR A 167 -9.77 -2.92 -12.61
CA TYR A 167 -10.74 -3.46 -11.63
C TYR A 167 -10.86 -4.98 -11.66
N LYS A 168 -10.95 -5.58 -12.87
CA LYS A 168 -11.10 -7.04 -13.03
C LYS A 168 -9.89 -7.82 -12.50
N LYS A 169 -8.71 -7.20 -12.46
CA LYS A 169 -7.46 -7.76 -11.93
C LYS A 169 -7.22 -7.38 -10.47
N SER A 170 -8.10 -6.60 -9.84
CA SER A 170 -7.91 -6.13 -8.47
C SER A 170 -8.40 -7.15 -7.45
N ILE A 171 -7.57 -7.42 -6.45
CA ILE A 171 -7.86 -8.31 -5.32
C ILE A 171 -7.77 -7.54 -4.01
N SER A 172 -8.70 -7.82 -3.09
CA SER A 172 -8.78 -7.14 -1.80
C SER A 172 -7.89 -7.82 -0.75
N SER A 173 -7.05 -7.06 -0.08
CA SER A 173 -6.28 -7.54 1.07
C SER A 173 -7.15 -7.83 2.30
N LYS A 174 -8.37 -7.27 2.36
CA LYS A 174 -9.37 -7.65 3.37
C LYS A 174 -9.73 -9.14 3.26
N LYS A 175 -9.83 -9.67 2.03
CA LYS A 175 -10.11 -11.08 1.75
C LYS A 175 -8.83 -11.93 1.79
N TYR A 176 -7.75 -11.43 1.22
CA TYR A 176 -6.49 -12.18 1.04
C TYR A 176 -5.35 -11.50 1.80
N ARG A 177 -5.23 -11.79 3.08
CA ARG A 177 -4.27 -11.15 3.99
C ARG A 177 -2.87 -11.73 3.94
N HIS A 178 -2.71 -12.94 3.43
CA HIS A 178 -1.43 -13.63 3.27
C HIS A 178 -1.42 -14.28 1.90
N ILE A 179 -0.60 -13.76 1.01
CA ILE A 179 -0.50 -14.24 -0.38
C ILE A 179 0.93 -14.57 -0.73
N LEU A 180 1.09 -15.53 -1.63
CA LEU A 180 2.35 -15.86 -2.30
C LEU A 180 2.17 -15.58 -3.79
N SER A 181 3.15 -14.92 -4.39
CA SER A 181 3.20 -14.68 -5.84
C SER A 181 4.54 -15.07 -6.43
N ASP A 182 4.56 -15.35 -7.73
CA ASP A 182 5.80 -15.60 -8.45
C ASP A 182 6.69 -14.36 -8.42
N LYS A 183 6.08 -13.16 -8.50
CA LYS A 183 6.75 -11.89 -8.31
C LYS A 183 5.82 -10.88 -7.62
N ALA A 184 6.27 -10.34 -6.51
CA ALA A 184 5.63 -9.19 -5.86
C ALA A 184 6.32 -7.90 -6.29
N ILE A 185 5.51 -6.88 -6.61
CA ILE A 185 5.96 -5.55 -6.98
C ILE A 185 5.44 -4.57 -5.94
N GLY A 186 6.30 -3.71 -5.44
CA GLY A 186 5.96 -2.65 -4.51
C GLY A 186 6.68 -1.36 -4.84
N THR A 187 6.33 -0.27 -4.19
CA THR A 187 6.98 1.04 -4.36
C THR A 187 7.31 1.65 -3.01
N SER A 188 8.23 2.62 -3.00
CA SER A 188 8.28 3.58 -1.91
C SER A 188 6.97 4.37 -1.81
N HIS A 189 6.75 5.03 -0.67
CA HIS A 189 5.55 5.84 -0.48
C HIS A 189 5.53 7.01 -1.48
N PRO A 190 4.34 7.39 -2.05
CA PRO A 190 4.25 8.44 -3.07
C PRO A 190 4.69 9.82 -2.60
N TRP A 191 4.58 10.10 -1.31
CA TRP A 191 4.98 11.36 -0.71
C TRP A 191 5.67 11.13 0.64
N GLN A 192 6.42 12.12 1.09
CA GLN A 192 7.14 12.04 2.36
C GLN A 192 6.16 12.27 3.50
N MET A 193 6.30 11.47 4.55
CA MET A 193 5.56 11.62 5.79
C MET A 193 6.51 12.14 6.86
N THR A 194 6.14 13.25 7.45
CA THR A 194 6.86 13.90 8.54
C THR A 194 6.09 13.76 9.86
N LYS A 195 6.38 14.61 10.84
CA LYS A 195 5.65 14.65 12.11
C LYS A 195 4.36 15.48 12.05
N SER A 196 4.15 16.26 10.99
CA SER A 196 2.99 17.14 10.84
C SER A 196 2.19 16.75 9.60
N ALA A 197 0.95 16.32 9.81
CA ALA A 197 0.03 15.98 8.71
C ALA A 197 -0.30 17.22 7.86
N GLU A 198 -0.43 18.39 8.47
CA GLU A 198 -0.71 19.64 7.76
C GLU A 198 0.44 19.99 6.82
N PHE A 199 1.66 20.00 7.33
CA PHE A 199 2.85 20.25 6.51
C PHE A 199 2.94 19.25 5.34
N ASP A 200 2.70 17.98 5.61
CA ASP A 200 2.80 16.91 4.60
C ASP A 200 1.75 17.09 3.49
N ILE A 201 0.53 17.51 3.83
CA ILE A 201 -0.55 17.78 2.88
C ILE A 201 -0.23 19.02 2.03
N GLU A 202 0.29 20.08 2.62
CA GLU A 202 0.71 21.29 1.90
C GLU A 202 1.85 21.03 0.92
N HIS A 203 2.74 20.06 1.25
CA HIS A 203 3.91 19.72 0.46
C HIS A 203 3.76 18.44 -0.39
N LEU A 204 2.51 18.05 -0.66
CA LEU A 204 2.23 16.93 -1.57
C LEU A 204 2.88 17.16 -2.96
N PRO A 205 3.51 16.14 -3.55
CA PRO A 205 4.07 16.25 -4.89
C PRO A 205 3.01 16.63 -5.92
N LYS A 206 3.22 17.72 -6.64
CA LYS A 206 2.26 18.26 -7.63
C LYS A 206 1.90 17.23 -8.70
N TRP A 207 2.85 16.36 -9.08
CA TRP A 207 2.61 15.31 -10.08
C TRP A 207 1.46 14.37 -9.69
N ILE A 208 1.21 14.14 -8.39
CA ILE A 208 0.11 13.28 -7.94
C ILE A 208 -1.22 13.91 -8.35
N SER A 209 -1.45 15.18 -8.02
CA SER A 209 -2.66 15.91 -8.37
C SER A 209 -2.83 16.01 -9.90
N TYR A 210 -1.76 16.31 -10.64
CA TYR A 210 -1.81 16.35 -12.11
C TYR A 210 -2.13 14.99 -12.71
N TRP A 211 -1.55 13.90 -12.20
CA TRP A 211 -1.85 12.56 -12.68
C TRP A 211 -3.29 12.16 -12.38
N ILE A 212 -3.77 12.39 -11.16
CA ILE A 212 -5.17 12.14 -10.77
C ILE A 212 -6.11 12.90 -11.71
N ARG A 213 -5.87 14.19 -11.91
CA ARG A 213 -6.67 15.01 -12.84
C ARG A 213 -6.64 14.44 -14.24
N SER A 214 -5.49 14.07 -14.77
CA SER A 214 -5.36 13.53 -16.13
C SER A 214 -6.10 12.21 -16.33
N LYS A 215 -6.27 11.41 -15.27
CA LYS A 215 -6.95 10.09 -15.33
C LYS A 215 -8.45 10.18 -15.12
N PHE A 216 -8.90 11.07 -14.26
CA PHE A 216 -10.29 11.08 -13.82
C PHE A 216 -11.11 12.27 -14.32
N ILE A 217 -10.46 13.36 -14.81
CA ILE A 217 -11.15 14.57 -15.26
C ILE A 217 -11.54 14.55 -16.74
N LYS A 218 -10.86 13.78 -17.59
CA LYS A 218 -11.17 13.69 -19.03
C LYS A 218 -12.52 13.03 -19.35
N LEU A 219 -13.20 12.47 -18.36
CA LEU A 219 -14.50 11.85 -18.54
C LEU A 219 -15.60 12.93 -18.45
N LYS A 220 -16.17 13.28 -19.59
CA LYS A 220 -17.26 14.25 -19.82
C LYS A 220 -18.57 13.88 -19.11
N SER A 221 -18.57 13.61 -17.83
CA SER A 221 -19.79 13.50 -17.04
C SER A 221 -19.81 14.62 -15.98
N LYS A 222 -20.49 15.73 -16.31
CA LYS A 222 -20.62 16.92 -15.43
C LYS A 222 -21.10 16.61 -14.00
N LYS A 223 -21.92 15.59 -13.78
CA LYS A 223 -22.51 15.30 -12.45
C LYS A 223 -21.54 14.62 -11.46
N ASN A 224 -20.67 13.71 -11.90
CA ASN A 224 -19.73 13.04 -10.98
C ASN A 224 -18.46 13.85 -10.72
N PHE A 225 -18.15 14.77 -11.60
CA PHE A 225 -17.01 15.66 -11.55
C PHE A 225 -17.09 16.68 -10.41
N ILE A 226 -18.26 17.29 -10.24
CA ILE A 226 -18.51 18.28 -9.18
C ILE A 226 -18.31 17.66 -7.79
N ARG A 227 -18.71 16.40 -7.58
CA ARG A 227 -18.51 15.72 -6.29
C ARG A 227 -17.03 15.48 -5.95
N ILE A 228 -16.20 15.08 -6.91
CA ILE A 228 -14.76 14.83 -6.68
C ILE A 228 -14.03 16.17 -6.45
N PHE A 229 -14.34 17.21 -7.20
CA PHE A 229 -13.73 18.51 -7.07
C PHE A 229 -14.16 19.22 -5.78
N ILE A 230 -15.44 19.15 -5.42
CA ILE A 230 -15.97 19.69 -4.15
C ILE A 230 -15.32 18.99 -2.96
N LEU A 231 -15.07 17.69 -3.00
CA LEU A 231 -14.41 16.96 -1.91
C LEU A 231 -12.95 17.40 -1.74
N ILE A 232 -12.22 17.58 -2.83
CA ILE A 232 -10.82 18.08 -2.78
C ILE A 232 -10.78 19.50 -2.24
N VAL A 233 -11.68 20.37 -2.69
CA VAL A 233 -11.80 21.77 -2.23
C VAL A 233 -12.31 21.85 -0.78
N GLN A 234 -13.25 20.99 -0.38
CA GLN A 234 -13.72 20.91 1.01
C GLN A 234 -12.64 20.44 1.97
N ILE A 235 -11.80 19.46 1.57
CA ILE A 235 -10.66 19.02 2.38
C ILE A 235 -9.64 20.16 2.51
N GLN A 236 -9.36 20.91 1.45
CA GLN A 236 -8.49 22.09 1.51
C GLN A 236 -9.07 23.21 2.37
N ASN A 237 -10.37 23.47 2.28
CA ASN A 237 -11.04 24.50 3.06
C ASN A 237 -11.24 24.12 4.54
N GLN A 238 -11.49 22.84 4.85
CA GLN A 238 -11.53 22.37 6.24
C GLN A 238 -10.16 22.46 6.92
N THR A 239 -9.07 22.26 6.18
CA THR A 239 -7.71 22.46 6.69
C THR A 239 -7.42 23.96 6.95
N CYS A 240 -8.01 24.87 6.18
CA CYS A 240 -7.89 26.32 6.44
C CYS A 240 -8.70 26.79 7.65
N GLN A 241 -9.90 26.26 7.88
CA GLN A 241 -10.75 26.65 9.01
C GLN A 241 -10.27 26.16 10.38
N ILE A 242 -9.43 25.11 10.42
CA ILE A 242 -8.76 24.66 11.65
C ILE A 242 -7.61 25.59 12.04
N LYS A 243 -7.14 26.45 11.14
CA LYS A 243 -6.08 27.45 11.40
C LYS A 243 -6.59 28.77 12.01
N GLU A 244 -7.91 28.98 12.06
CA GLU A 244 -8.51 30.22 12.58
C GLU A 244 -9.20 30.05 13.95
N LYS A 245 -9.00 28.96 14.63
CA LYS A 245 -9.37 28.71 16.01
C LYS A 245 -8.14 28.25 16.80
#